data_9fd0cf6b802ed318fdba18fc1d714531
#
_entry.id   9fd0cf6b802ed318fdba18fc1d714531
#
_cell.length_a   1.000
_cell.length_b   1.000
_cell.length_c   1.000
_cell.angle_alpha   90.00
_cell.angle_beta   90.00
_cell.angle_gamma   90.00
#
_symmetry.space_group_name_H-M   'P 1'
#
loop_
_entity.id
_entity.type
_entity.pdbx_description
1 polymer ?
#
loop_
_entity_poly.entity_id
_entity_poly.type
_entity_poly.pdbx_seq_one_letter_code
_entity_poly.pdbx_strand_id
1 'polypeptide(L)' 'MKGMLAQLSPHEETALRKIAVGSDDVLDPAHVRRLHQLDLVESDGRSWRLTALGGRRHEALVNTRVATPASAA' A
#
# COMPACT_ATOMS: atom_id res chain seq x y z
N MET A 1 2.09 -16.37 -0.29
CA MET A 1 2.02 -15.01 0.23
C MET A 1 1.00 -14.20 -0.54
N LYS A 2 -0.19 -14.16 -0.01
CA LYS A 2 -1.30 -13.54 -0.72
C LYS A 2 -1.17 -12.03 -0.87
N GLY A 3 -0.55 -11.36 0.11
CA GLY A 3 -0.43 -9.91 0.06
C GLY A 3 0.46 -9.39 -1.07
N MET A 4 1.50 -10.14 -1.44
CA MET A 4 2.39 -9.72 -2.51
C MET A 4 1.83 -10.00 -3.90
N LEU A 5 1.01 -11.02 -4.03
CA LEU A 5 0.48 -11.43 -5.33
C LEU A 5 -0.94 -10.92 -5.59
N ALA A 6 -1.62 -10.45 -4.54
CA ALA A 6 -2.97 -9.95 -4.69
C ALA A 6 -2.98 -8.69 -5.53
N GLN A 7 -3.92 -8.62 -6.44
CA GLN A 7 -4.08 -7.44 -7.26
C GLN A 7 -4.86 -6.37 -6.49
N LEU A 8 -4.33 -5.16 -6.49
CA LEU A 8 -4.97 -4.04 -5.83
C LEU A 8 -5.58 -3.12 -6.87
N SER A 9 -6.76 -2.61 -6.57
CA SER A 9 -7.36 -1.57 -7.40
C SER A 9 -6.58 -0.27 -7.23
N PRO A 10 -6.70 0.69 -8.16
CA PRO A 10 -6.04 1.99 -8.02
C PRO A 10 -6.38 2.70 -6.72
N HIS A 11 -7.62 2.55 -6.24
CA HIS A 11 -8.03 3.17 -4.98
C HIS A 11 -7.35 2.49 -3.79
N GLU A 12 -7.20 1.17 -3.85
CA GLU A 12 -6.51 0.44 -2.79
C GLU A 12 -5.03 0.78 -2.77
N GLU A 13 -4.42 0.93 -3.93
CA GLU A 13 -3.02 1.35 -4.01
C GLU A 13 -2.83 2.75 -3.45
N THR A 14 -3.78 3.64 -3.73
CA THR A 14 -3.73 4.99 -3.19
C THR A 14 -3.84 4.97 -1.67
N ALA A 15 -4.74 4.13 -1.12
CA ALA A 15 -4.87 4.00 0.32
C ALA A 15 -3.58 3.47 0.95
N LEU A 16 -2.95 2.48 0.32
CA LEU A 16 -1.69 1.95 0.79
C LEU A 16 -0.61 3.03 0.84
N ARG A 17 -0.54 3.85 -0.20
CA ARG A 17 0.43 4.94 -0.27
C ARG A 17 0.17 5.98 0.82
N LYS A 18 -1.09 6.34 1.04
CA LYS A 18 -1.42 7.31 2.09
C LYS A 18 -1.00 6.81 3.46
N ILE A 19 -1.21 5.53 3.72
CA ILE A 19 -0.78 4.94 4.99
C ILE A 19 0.75 4.96 5.08
N ALA A 20 1.43 4.67 3.98
CA ALA A 20 2.89 4.64 3.96
C ALA A 20 3.51 5.98 4.31
N VAL A 21 2.91 7.08 3.86
CA VAL A 21 3.45 8.42 4.12
C VAL A 21 2.87 9.06 5.38
N GLY A 22 1.99 8.37 6.08
CA GLY A 22 1.39 8.91 7.30
C GLY A 22 0.42 10.05 7.05
N SER A 23 -0.30 10.00 5.94
CA SER A 23 -1.25 11.04 5.57
C SER A 23 -2.42 11.09 6.56
N ASP A 24 -2.89 12.31 6.82
CA ASP A 24 -4.06 12.52 7.67
C ASP A 24 -5.37 12.41 6.90
N ASP A 25 -5.30 12.15 5.60
CA ASP A 25 -6.50 12.02 4.78
C ASP A 25 -7.40 10.93 5.30
N VAL A 26 -8.71 11.15 5.16
CA VAL A 26 -9.70 10.14 5.51
C VAL A 26 -9.60 8.99 4.50
N LEU A 27 -9.49 7.78 5.02
CA LEU A 27 -9.40 6.59 4.20
C LEU A 27 -10.76 5.89 4.14
N ASP A 28 -11.06 5.30 2.98
CA ASP A 28 -12.27 4.50 2.85
C ASP A 28 -12.11 3.22 3.67
N PRO A 29 -13.02 2.96 4.63
CA PRO A 29 -12.90 1.76 5.46
C PRO A 29 -12.85 0.45 4.66
N ALA A 30 -13.52 0.41 3.53
CA ALA A 30 -13.50 -0.78 2.69
C ALA A 30 -12.11 -1.05 2.13
N HIS A 31 -11.41 0.00 1.71
CA HIS A 31 -10.05 -0.13 1.19
C HIS A 31 -9.08 -0.55 2.30
N VAL A 32 -9.21 0.05 3.47
CA VAL A 32 -8.35 -0.29 4.60
C VAL A 32 -8.59 -1.74 5.02
N ARG A 33 -9.84 -2.16 5.06
CA ARG A 33 -10.18 -3.54 5.42
C ARG A 33 -9.53 -4.52 4.45
N ARG A 34 -9.58 -4.22 3.15
CA ARG A 34 -8.97 -5.08 2.15
C ARG A 34 -7.47 -5.18 2.36
N LEU A 35 -6.81 -4.05 2.59
CA LEU A 35 -5.38 -4.04 2.84
C LEU A 35 -5.03 -4.83 4.10
N HIS A 36 -5.86 -4.71 5.12
CA HIS A 36 -5.65 -5.44 6.36
C HIS A 36 -5.83 -6.95 6.15
N GLN A 37 -6.83 -7.35 5.35
CA GLN A 37 -7.04 -8.76 5.04
C GLN A 37 -5.86 -9.36 4.29
N LEU A 38 -5.13 -8.55 3.55
CA LEU A 38 -3.95 -8.99 2.80
C LEU A 38 -2.67 -8.87 3.62
N ASP A 39 -2.77 -8.51 4.89
CA ASP A 39 -1.62 -8.33 5.79
C ASP A 39 -0.68 -7.22 5.33
N LEU A 40 -1.19 -6.25 4.60
CA LEU A 40 -0.38 -5.14 4.13
C LEU A 40 -0.34 -3.98 5.11
N VAL A 41 -1.35 -3.85 5.97
CA VAL A 41 -1.41 -2.79 6.97
C VAL A 41 -1.83 -3.38 8.31
N GLU A 42 -1.46 -2.67 9.37
CA GLU A 42 -1.88 -3.03 10.71
C GLU A 42 -2.20 -1.77 11.50
N SER A 43 -2.99 -1.91 12.55
CA SER A 43 -3.34 -0.79 13.41
C SER A 43 -2.55 -0.91 14.73
N ASP A 44 -2.06 0.24 15.20
CA ASP A 44 -1.42 0.29 16.51
C ASP A 44 -2.38 0.79 17.60
N GLY A 45 -3.68 0.84 17.28
CA GLY A 45 -4.71 1.32 18.19
C GLY A 45 -5.04 2.79 17.97
N ARG A 46 -4.23 3.52 17.21
CA ARG A 46 -4.45 4.93 16.91
C ARG A 46 -4.50 5.21 15.43
N SER A 47 -3.62 4.57 14.69
CA SER A 47 -3.50 4.84 13.26
C SER A 47 -3.11 3.56 12.55
N TRP A 48 -3.19 3.59 11.24
CA TRP A 48 -2.76 2.49 10.39
C TRP A 48 -1.31 2.70 9.99
N ARG A 49 -0.60 1.60 9.82
CA ARG A 49 0.77 1.62 9.32
C ARG A 49 1.00 0.39 8.47
N LEU A 50 2.05 0.42 7.66
CA LEU A 50 2.39 -0.74 6.83
C LEU A 50 3.02 -1.83 7.69
N THR A 51 2.67 -3.07 7.36
CA THR A 51 3.43 -4.22 7.85
C THR A 51 4.70 -4.34 7.03
N ALA A 52 5.58 -5.28 7.39
CA ALA A 52 6.76 -5.54 6.56
C ALA A 52 6.36 -5.91 5.14
N LEU A 53 5.31 -6.70 4.99
CA LEU A 53 4.80 -7.09 3.68
C LEU A 53 4.23 -5.87 2.94
N GLY A 54 3.51 -5.00 3.65
CA GLY A 54 2.98 -3.78 3.06
C GLY A 54 4.08 -2.86 2.58
N GLY A 55 5.17 -2.76 3.34
CA GLY A 55 6.32 -1.97 2.93
C GLY A 55 6.93 -2.48 1.63
N ARG A 56 7.07 -3.79 1.50
CA ARG A 56 7.59 -4.40 0.27
C ARG A 56 6.66 -4.14 -0.91
N ARG A 57 5.36 -4.25 -0.69
CA ARG A 57 4.39 -4.01 -1.74
C ARG A 57 4.44 -2.56 -2.19
N HIS A 58 4.55 -1.63 -1.25
CA HIS A 58 4.65 -0.21 -1.56
C HIS A 58 5.93 0.09 -2.35
N GLU A 59 7.04 -0.50 -1.95
CA GLU A 59 8.30 -0.32 -2.67
C GLU A 59 8.20 -0.84 -4.11
N ALA A 60 7.55 -1.97 -4.29
CA ALA A 60 7.37 -2.53 -5.63
C ALA A 60 6.58 -1.59 -6.52
N LEU A 61 5.55 -0.95 -5.99
CA LEU A 61 4.76 0.01 -6.74
C LEU A 61 5.59 1.23 -7.13
N VAL A 62 6.35 1.76 -6.18
CA VAL A 62 7.19 2.93 -6.41
C VAL A 62 8.29 2.61 -7.42
N ASN A 63 8.95 1.48 -7.23
CA ASN A 63 10.05 1.08 -8.13
C ASN A 63 9.56 0.85 -9.55
N THR A 64 8.38 0.29 -9.72
CA THR A 64 7.81 0.08 -11.04
C THR A 64 7.63 1.41 -11.76
N ARG A 65 7.16 2.42 -11.06
CA ARG A 65 6.95 3.74 -11.65
C ARG A 65 8.25 4.43 -12.01
N VAL A 66 9.23 4.33 -11.12
CA VAL A 66 10.52 4.97 -11.33
C VAL A 66 11.31 4.27 -12.43
N ALA A 67 11.25 2.96 -12.47
CA ALA A 67 12.01 2.18 -13.43
C ALA A 67 11.60 2.47 -14.87
N THR A 68 10.33 2.73 -15.11
CA THR A 68 9.83 2.96 -16.45
C THR A 68 10.51 4.13 -17.14
N PRO A 69 10.59 5.31 -16.53
CA PRO A 69 11.29 6.42 -17.18
C PRO A 69 12.76 6.15 -17.38
N ALA A 70 13.38 5.49 -16.45
CA ALA A 70 14.79 5.15 -16.57
C ALA A 70 15.05 4.23 -17.75
N SER A 71 14.14 3.31 -17.97
CA SER A 71 14.25 2.39 -19.10
C SER A 71 14.15 3.12 -20.43
N ALA A 72 13.35 4.14 -20.46
CA ALA A 72 13.12 4.89 -21.69
C ALA A 72 14.35 5.67 -22.10
N ALA A 73 15.19 5.94 -21.16
CA ALA A 73 16.42 6.64 -21.44
C ALA A 73 17.41 5.74 -22.11
#